data_37238217bc2c12227f36e2083e665648
#
_entry.id   37238217bc2c12227f36e2083e665648
#
_cell.length_a   1.000
_cell.length_b   1.000
_cell.length_c   1.000
_cell.angle_alpha   90.00
_cell.angle_beta   90.00
_cell.angle_gamma   90.00
#
_symmetry.space_group_name_H-M   'P 1'
#
loop_
_entity.id
_entity.type
_entity.pdbx_description
1 polymer ?
#
loop_
_entity_poly.entity_id
_entity_poly.type
_entity_poly.pdbx_seq_one_letter_code
_entity_poly.pdbx_strand_id
1 'polypeptide(L)'
;MKKEEKQKQAEALRQELERAKGVLLSGFEGLTVAQDTQLRDRIAKAGGTYRVVKNSLIERAAQGTPVAPVAQKLRGTTSLAYTETDPVAIAKIITAYAKENPALVFKTGVVEGRVVALADLALITSLPSREALFSKVLFLINAPAQRLASTVAGVARNLAYVIQQGVQEKKFKQGSE
;
A
#
# COMPACT_ATOMS: atom_id res chain seq x y z
N MET A 1 27.95 18.25 -15.67
CA MET A 1 26.80 17.88 -16.53
C MET A 1 26.48 19.04 -17.45
N LYS A 2 26.50 18.82 -18.75
CA LYS A 2 26.15 19.82 -19.78
C LYS A 2 24.63 20.11 -19.73
N LYS A 3 24.20 21.28 -20.19
CA LYS A 3 22.78 21.71 -20.16
C LYS A 3 21.88 20.75 -20.94
N GLU A 4 22.38 20.22 -22.05
CA GLU A 4 21.70 19.26 -22.91
C GLU A 4 21.46 17.89 -22.23
N GLU A 5 22.42 17.39 -21.46
CA GLU A 5 22.29 16.13 -20.71
C GLU A 5 21.21 16.23 -19.63
N LYS A 6 21.12 17.41 -18.96
CA LYS A 6 20.07 17.65 -17.97
C LYS A 6 18.68 17.73 -18.60
N GLN A 7 18.55 18.27 -19.81
CA GLN A 7 17.29 18.30 -20.52
C GLN A 7 16.86 16.90 -20.94
N LYS A 8 17.76 16.11 -21.55
CA LYS A 8 17.48 14.72 -21.92
C LYS A 8 17.07 13.86 -20.73
N GLN A 9 17.75 14.02 -19.58
CA GLN A 9 17.40 13.30 -18.35
C GLN A 9 16.04 13.75 -17.79
N ALA A 10 15.71 15.04 -17.85
CA ALA A 10 14.41 15.54 -17.40
C ALA A 10 13.27 15.06 -18.32
N GLU A 11 13.49 14.99 -19.63
CA GLU A 11 12.51 14.47 -20.59
C GLU A 11 12.31 12.96 -20.42
N ALA A 12 13.36 12.18 -20.25
CA ALA A 12 13.27 10.76 -19.99
C ALA A 12 12.52 10.49 -18.67
N LEU A 13 12.87 11.23 -17.62
CA LEU A 13 12.18 11.13 -16.32
C LEU A 13 10.72 11.54 -16.42
N ARG A 14 10.39 12.55 -17.20
CA ARG A 14 9.01 12.97 -17.45
C ARG A 14 8.18 11.84 -18.07
N GLN A 15 8.70 11.17 -19.10
CA GLN A 15 8.01 10.04 -19.74
C GLN A 15 7.80 8.88 -18.77
N GLU A 16 8.77 8.59 -17.90
CA GLU A 16 8.67 7.57 -16.86
C GLU A 16 7.61 7.97 -15.81
N LEU A 17 7.54 9.24 -15.41
CA LEU A 17 6.56 9.74 -14.45
C LEU A 17 5.13 9.80 -15.02
N GLU A 18 4.96 10.04 -16.32
CA GLU A 18 3.66 10.01 -16.98
C GLU A 18 3.06 8.60 -17.06
N ARG A 19 3.92 7.57 -17.19
CA ARG A 19 3.50 6.15 -17.20
C ARG A 19 3.29 5.58 -15.81
N ALA A 20 3.94 6.16 -14.80
CA ALA A 20 3.90 5.67 -13.44
C ALA A 20 2.53 5.86 -12.80
N LYS A 21 1.93 4.79 -12.27
CA LYS A 21 0.69 4.85 -11.47
C LYS A 21 0.93 5.33 -10.05
N GLY A 22 2.15 5.19 -9.57
CA GLY A 22 2.55 5.66 -8.26
C GLY A 22 3.99 6.14 -8.22
N VAL A 23 4.19 7.26 -7.55
CA VAL A 23 5.48 7.93 -7.36
C VAL A 23 5.63 8.26 -5.89
N LEU A 24 6.68 7.75 -5.27
CA LEU A 24 6.97 7.95 -3.85
C LEU A 24 8.32 8.64 -3.72
N LEU A 25 8.36 9.69 -2.93
CA LEU A 25 9.54 10.50 -2.67
C LEU A 25 10.01 10.26 -1.24
N SER A 26 11.25 9.82 -1.11
CA SER A 26 11.89 9.62 0.20
C SER A 26 13.21 10.37 0.29
N GLY A 27 13.53 10.83 1.49
CA GLY A 27 14.84 11.35 1.84
C GLY A 27 15.72 10.22 2.33
N PHE A 28 17.00 10.28 1.99
CA PHE A 28 17.99 9.34 2.51
C PHE A 28 19.18 10.16 3.03
N GLU A 29 19.42 10.06 4.32
CA GLU A 29 20.57 10.70 4.95
C GLU A 29 21.25 9.67 5.85
N GLY A 30 22.49 9.28 5.47
CA GLY A 30 23.27 8.33 6.26
C GLY A 30 23.01 6.84 5.94
N LEU A 31 22.38 6.50 4.82
CA LEU A 31 22.30 5.13 4.34
C LEU A 31 23.67 4.62 3.88
N THR A 32 24.01 3.40 4.27
CA THR A 32 25.20 2.72 3.74
C THR A 32 24.92 2.17 2.33
N VAL A 33 25.97 1.97 1.54
CA VAL A 33 25.85 1.42 0.18
C VAL A 33 25.16 0.05 0.18
N ALA A 34 25.46 -0.79 1.17
CA ALA A 34 24.80 -2.10 1.30
C ALA A 34 23.30 -1.98 1.54
N GLN A 35 22.88 -1.03 2.37
CA GLN A 35 21.47 -0.75 2.65
C GLN A 35 20.75 -0.21 1.41
N ASP A 36 21.37 0.73 0.68
CA ASP A 36 20.77 1.25 -0.56
C ASP A 36 20.59 0.15 -1.62
N THR A 37 21.57 -0.74 -1.75
CA THR A 37 21.47 -1.90 -2.66
C THR A 37 20.34 -2.85 -2.26
N GLN A 38 20.21 -3.17 -0.97
CA GLN A 38 19.10 -4.01 -0.48
C GLN A 38 17.73 -3.37 -0.73
N LEU A 39 17.59 -2.05 -0.55
CA LEU A 39 16.36 -1.33 -0.85
C LEU A 39 16.02 -1.40 -2.34
N ARG A 40 17.02 -1.18 -3.22
CA ARG A 40 16.85 -1.31 -4.67
C ARG A 40 16.37 -2.70 -5.08
N ASP A 41 16.98 -3.73 -4.53
CA ASP A 41 16.61 -5.13 -4.82
C ASP A 41 15.19 -5.45 -4.36
N ARG A 42 14.78 -4.97 -3.17
CA ARG A 42 13.41 -5.15 -2.66
C ARG A 42 12.38 -4.45 -3.55
N ILE A 43 12.68 -3.21 -3.99
CA ILE A 43 11.79 -2.44 -4.88
C ILE A 43 11.74 -3.05 -6.27
N ALA A 44 12.88 -3.50 -6.82
CA ALA A 44 12.92 -4.15 -8.14
C ALA A 44 12.11 -5.45 -8.17
N LYS A 45 12.17 -6.27 -7.10
CA LYS A 45 11.35 -7.49 -6.94
C LYS A 45 9.85 -7.20 -6.92
N ALA A 46 9.44 -6.01 -6.47
CA ALA A 46 8.05 -5.57 -6.49
C ALA A 46 7.62 -4.89 -7.79
N GLY A 47 8.48 -4.89 -8.82
CA GLY A 47 8.18 -4.27 -10.11
C GLY A 47 8.28 -2.74 -10.11
N GLY A 48 9.06 -2.17 -9.19
CA GLY A 48 9.33 -0.75 -9.13
C GLY A 48 10.76 -0.38 -9.51
N THR A 49 10.95 0.88 -9.81
CA THR A 49 12.27 1.45 -10.08
C THR A 49 12.61 2.48 -9.01
N TYR A 50 13.82 2.40 -8.48
CA TYR A 50 14.31 3.34 -7.48
C TYR A 50 15.51 4.11 -8.05
N ARG A 51 15.44 5.42 -8.05
CA ARG A 51 16.51 6.32 -8.51
C ARG A 51 16.71 7.50 -7.59
N VAL A 52 17.98 7.90 -7.44
CA VAL A 52 18.34 9.15 -6.78
C VAL A 52 18.47 10.23 -7.83
N VAL A 53 17.69 11.29 -7.71
CA VAL A 53 17.62 12.36 -8.71
C VAL A 53 17.71 13.72 -7.99
N LYS A 54 18.34 14.67 -8.65
CA LYS A 54 18.44 16.05 -8.14
C LYS A 54 17.05 16.69 -8.10
N ASN A 55 16.69 17.36 -6.99
CA ASN A 55 15.36 17.98 -6.79
C ASN A 55 14.95 18.90 -7.95
N SER A 56 15.87 19.71 -8.47
CA SER A 56 15.59 20.61 -9.61
C SER A 56 15.26 19.86 -10.91
N LEU A 57 15.71 18.61 -11.10
CA LEU A 57 15.32 17.78 -12.23
C LEU A 57 13.95 17.15 -12.02
N ILE A 58 13.66 16.72 -10.78
CA ILE A 58 12.33 16.22 -10.41
C ILE A 58 11.28 17.32 -10.61
N GLU A 59 11.55 18.54 -10.17
CA GLU A 59 10.65 19.68 -10.31
C GLU A 59 10.34 20.00 -11.79
N ARG A 60 11.37 19.97 -12.65
CA ARG A 60 11.18 20.18 -14.10
C ARG A 60 10.43 19.04 -14.77
N ALA A 61 10.76 17.80 -14.44
CA ALA A 61 10.09 16.63 -14.99
C ALA A 61 8.64 16.50 -14.51
N ALA A 62 8.35 16.96 -13.29
CA ALA A 62 7.00 16.94 -12.72
C ALA A 62 6.06 18.00 -13.31
N GLN A 63 6.58 19.02 -14.03
CA GLN A 63 5.73 20.02 -14.65
C GLN A 63 4.79 19.40 -15.69
N GLY A 64 3.48 19.58 -15.47
CA GLY A 64 2.44 18.98 -16.30
C GLY A 64 2.02 17.56 -15.90
N THR A 65 2.59 17.00 -14.84
CA THR A 65 2.21 15.68 -14.29
C THR A 65 1.47 15.84 -12.95
N PRO A 66 0.70 14.84 -12.49
CA PRO A 66 0.04 14.85 -11.18
C PRO A 66 1.01 15.01 -10.00
N VAL A 67 2.30 14.85 -10.23
CA VAL A 67 3.38 14.94 -9.23
C VAL A 67 3.81 16.39 -8.96
N ALA A 68 3.40 17.35 -9.79
CA ALA A 68 3.80 18.76 -9.70
C ALA A 68 3.63 19.39 -8.31
N PRO A 69 2.50 19.25 -7.58
CA PRO A 69 2.29 19.89 -6.28
C PRO A 69 3.24 19.35 -5.20
N VAL A 70 3.73 18.13 -5.38
CA VAL A 70 4.60 17.44 -4.44
C VAL A 70 6.07 17.75 -4.70
N ALA A 71 6.43 17.96 -5.96
CA ALA A 71 7.81 18.25 -6.38
C ALA A 71 8.31 19.63 -5.94
N GLN A 72 7.42 20.62 -5.76
CA GLN A 72 7.80 22.00 -5.40
C GLN A 72 8.28 22.17 -3.95
N LYS A 73 8.00 21.21 -3.06
CA LYS A 73 8.32 21.30 -1.63
C LYS A 73 9.53 20.44 -1.21
N LEU A 74 10.31 19.95 -2.16
CA LEU A 74 11.42 19.04 -1.86
C LEU A 74 12.65 19.79 -1.33
N ARG A 75 13.10 19.40 -0.12
CA ARG A 75 14.33 19.90 0.49
C ARG A 75 15.25 18.72 0.85
N GLY A 76 16.57 18.94 0.80
CA GLY A 76 17.59 17.92 1.12
C GLY A 76 17.70 16.82 0.05
N THR A 77 18.30 15.71 0.42
CA THR A 77 18.48 14.55 -0.44
C THR A 77 17.13 13.92 -0.78
N THR A 78 16.92 13.55 -2.03
CA THR A 78 15.64 12.96 -2.46
C THR A 78 15.88 11.78 -3.38
N SER A 79 15.28 10.67 -3.03
CA SER A 79 15.17 9.50 -3.88
C SER A 79 13.73 9.36 -4.39
N LEU A 80 13.62 8.85 -5.59
CA LEU A 80 12.39 8.65 -6.32
C LEU A 80 12.16 7.16 -6.51
N ALA A 81 11.06 6.64 -6.00
CA ALA A 81 10.59 5.30 -6.28
C ALA A 81 9.28 5.40 -7.10
N TYR A 82 9.23 4.76 -8.25
CA TYR A 82 8.05 4.77 -9.10
C TYR A 82 7.72 3.39 -9.65
N THR A 83 6.45 3.18 -9.95
CA THR A 83 5.95 1.92 -10.49
C THR A 83 4.78 2.13 -11.44
N GLU A 84 4.70 1.22 -12.41
CA GLU A 84 3.56 1.13 -13.33
C GLU A 84 2.52 0.11 -12.87
N THR A 85 2.90 -0.82 -11.98
CA THR A 85 2.09 -1.97 -11.62
C THR A 85 1.31 -1.75 -10.32
N ASP A 86 1.99 -1.77 -9.17
CA ASP A 86 1.35 -1.72 -7.84
C ASP A 86 2.06 -0.73 -6.90
N PRO A 87 1.50 0.49 -6.76
CA PRO A 87 2.07 1.50 -5.87
C PRO A 87 1.97 1.13 -4.38
N VAL A 88 0.97 0.30 -4.00
CA VAL A 88 0.77 -0.11 -2.61
C VAL A 88 1.88 -1.06 -2.16
N ALA A 89 2.34 -1.96 -3.03
CA ALA A 89 3.44 -2.87 -2.73
C ALA A 89 4.73 -2.10 -2.42
N ILE A 90 5.05 -1.08 -3.23
CA ILE A 90 6.23 -0.24 -3.00
C ILE A 90 6.09 0.60 -1.73
N ALA A 91 4.92 1.17 -1.47
CA ALA A 91 4.67 1.92 -0.24
C ALA A 91 4.89 1.04 1.01
N LYS A 92 4.45 -0.22 0.98
CA LYS A 92 4.70 -1.20 2.06
C LYS A 92 6.19 -1.46 2.26
N ILE A 93 6.93 -1.68 1.17
CA ILE A 93 8.38 -1.94 1.24
C ILE A 93 9.12 -0.74 1.82
N ILE A 94 8.82 0.48 1.33
CA ILE A 94 9.46 1.70 1.83
C ILE A 94 9.13 1.91 3.31
N THR A 95 7.87 1.70 3.72
CA THR A 95 7.47 1.87 5.12
C THR A 95 8.07 0.82 6.03
N ALA A 96 8.14 -0.44 5.61
CA ALA A 96 8.80 -1.51 6.36
C ALA A 96 10.29 -1.19 6.51
N TYR A 97 10.93 -0.77 5.42
CA TYR A 97 12.34 -0.43 5.43
C TYR A 97 12.66 0.82 6.27
N ALA A 98 11.77 1.84 6.26
CA ALA A 98 11.92 3.03 7.10
C ALA A 98 11.80 2.71 8.60
N LYS A 99 11.06 1.66 8.97
CA LYS A 99 11.00 1.17 10.36
C LYS A 99 12.30 0.45 10.76
N GLU A 100 12.91 -0.30 9.84
CA GLU A 100 14.19 -0.98 10.06
C GLU A 100 15.37 0.02 10.07
N ASN A 101 15.28 1.08 9.25
CA ASN A 101 16.37 2.04 9.04
C ASN A 101 15.82 3.49 9.14
N PRO A 102 16.01 4.17 10.27
CA PRO A 102 15.53 5.54 10.48
C PRO A 102 16.21 6.58 9.57
N ALA A 103 17.28 6.18 8.87
CA ALA A 103 17.97 7.00 7.87
C ALA A 103 17.13 7.25 6.60
N LEU A 104 16.12 6.42 6.33
CA LEU A 104 15.17 6.59 5.23
C LEU A 104 13.92 7.32 5.75
N VAL A 105 13.74 8.56 5.35
CA VAL A 105 12.58 9.37 5.74
C VAL A 105 11.65 9.50 4.53
N PHE A 106 10.43 9.03 4.66
CA PHE A 106 9.41 9.29 3.64
C PHE A 106 9.02 10.78 3.67
N LYS A 107 9.00 11.43 2.52
CA LYS A 107 8.60 12.84 2.40
C LYS A 107 7.15 12.96 1.96
N THR A 108 6.84 12.43 0.80
CA THR A 108 5.52 12.54 0.19
C THR A 108 5.45 11.63 -1.04
N GLY A 109 4.28 11.44 -1.58
CA GLY A 109 4.09 10.66 -2.81
C GLY A 109 2.80 10.99 -3.52
N VAL A 110 2.65 10.43 -4.69
CA VAL A 110 1.42 10.46 -5.46
C VAL A 110 1.06 9.03 -5.84
N VAL A 111 -0.14 8.61 -5.50
CA VAL A 111 -0.67 7.29 -5.83
C VAL A 111 -1.99 7.49 -6.56
N GLU A 112 -2.08 7.02 -7.79
CA GLU A 112 -3.27 7.17 -8.65
C GLU A 112 -3.79 8.62 -8.74
N GLY A 113 -2.89 9.60 -8.82
CA GLY A 113 -3.22 11.02 -8.91
C GLY A 113 -3.57 11.69 -7.57
N ARG A 114 -3.56 10.96 -6.45
CA ARG A 114 -3.79 11.51 -5.12
C ARG A 114 -2.47 11.72 -4.38
N VAL A 115 -2.32 12.89 -3.79
CA VAL A 115 -1.15 13.19 -2.95
C VAL A 115 -1.27 12.43 -1.63
N VAL A 116 -0.24 11.69 -1.30
CA VAL A 116 -0.13 10.88 -0.09
C VAL A 116 0.88 11.53 0.86
N ALA A 117 0.41 11.93 2.03
CA ALA A 117 1.25 12.41 3.11
C ALA A 117 1.73 11.28 4.03
N LEU A 118 2.61 11.58 4.96
CA LEU A 118 3.14 10.62 5.95
C LEU A 118 2.04 9.94 6.78
N ALA A 119 0.98 10.68 7.13
CA ALA A 119 -0.15 10.14 7.90
C ALA A 119 -0.95 9.09 7.08
N ASP A 120 -1.09 9.31 5.78
CA ASP A 120 -1.85 8.44 4.89
C ASP A 120 -1.10 7.15 4.54
N LEU A 121 0.25 7.16 4.66
CA LEU A 121 1.06 5.95 4.45
C LEU A 121 0.69 4.82 5.40
N ALA A 122 0.39 5.12 6.66
CA ALA A 122 -0.03 4.11 7.62
C ALA A 122 -1.33 3.43 7.18
N LEU A 123 -2.27 4.20 6.63
CA LEU A 123 -3.52 3.69 6.08
C LEU A 123 -3.27 2.83 4.83
N ILE A 124 -2.44 3.30 3.90
CA ILE A 124 -2.12 2.58 2.67
C ILE A 124 -1.38 1.27 2.96
N THR A 125 -0.47 1.27 3.92
CA THR A 125 0.27 0.06 4.31
C THR A 125 -0.59 -0.96 5.04
N SER A 126 -1.68 -0.54 5.69
CA SER A 126 -2.65 -1.45 6.31
C SER A 126 -3.58 -2.12 5.28
N LEU A 127 -3.65 -1.61 4.04
CA LEU A 127 -4.46 -2.23 2.99
C LEU A 127 -3.91 -3.63 2.65
N PRO A 128 -4.79 -4.63 2.51
CA PRO A 128 -4.38 -5.94 2.05
C PRO A 128 -3.95 -5.89 0.57
N SER A 129 -3.43 -7.00 0.04
CA SER A 129 -3.08 -7.08 -1.38
C SER A 129 -4.31 -6.85 -2.27
N ARG A 130 -4.07 -6.49 -3.53
CA ARG A 130 -5.12 -6.25 -4.52
C ARG A 130 -6.09 -7.44 -4.62
N GLU A 131 -5.58 -8.66 -4.64
CA GLU A 131 -6.37 -9.89 -4.68
C GLU A 131 -7.25 -10.05 -3.42
N ALA A 132 -6.70 -9.75 -2.25
CA ALA A 132 -7.45 -9.81 -0.99
C ALA A 132 -8.53 -8.71 -0.90
N LEU A 133 -8.32 -7.55 -1.54
CA LEU A 133 -9.35 -6.51 -1.67
C LEU A 133 -10.50 -6.99 -2.57
N PHE A 134 -10.20 -7.59 -3.71
CA PHE A 134 -11.22 -8.19 -4.57
C PHE A 134 -12.01 -9.28 -3.84
N SER A 135 -11.33 -10.16 -3.10
CA SER A 135 -11.99 -11.20 -2.29
C SER A 135 -12.94 -10.59 -1.25
N LYS A 136 -12.54 -9.50 -0.59
CA LYS A 136 -13.42 -8.78 0.35
C LYS A 136 -14.63 -8.16 -0.34
N VAL A 137 -14.47 -7.58 -1.51
CA VAL A 137 -15.60 -7.02 -2.29
C VAL A 137 -16.58 -8.12 -2.69
N LEU A 138 -16.10 -9.25 -3.20
CA LEU A 138 -16.93 -10.41 -3.53
C LEU A 138 -17.65 -10.96 -2.30
N PHE A 139 -16.95 -11.04 -1.17
CA PHE A 139 -17.56 -11.44 0.10
C PHE A 139 -18.68 -10.48 0.52
N LEU A 140 -18.47 -9.16 0.42
CA LEU A 140 -19.48 -8.16 0.76
C LEU A 140 -20.74 -8.25 -0.14
N ILE A 141 -20.55 -8.56 -1.41
CA ILE A 141 -21.68 -8.76 -2.35
C ILE A 141 -22.49 -10.01 -1.95
N ASN A 142 -21.83 -11.08 -1.53
CA ASN A 142 -22.47 -12.31 -1.10
C ASN A 142 -22.97 -12.29 0.36
N ALA A 143 -22.50 -11.36 1.18
CA ALA A 143 -22.82 -11.29 2.61
C ALA A 143 -24.33 -11.25 2.92
N PRO A 144 -25.19 -10.49 2.21
CA PRO A 144 -26.62 -10.50 2.47
C PRO A 144 -27.25 -11.89 2.30
N ALA A 145 -26.92 -12.60 1.22
CA ALA A 145 -27.43 -13.94 0.95
C ALA A 145 -26.95 -14.96 2.01
N GLN A 146 -25.68 -14.91 2.37
CA GLN A 146 -25.13 -15.76 3.43
C GLN A 146 -25.75 -15.48 4.80
N ARG A 147 -26.00 -14.20 5.14
CA ARG A 147 -26.67 -13.84 6.39
C ARG A 147 -28.10 -14.36 6.44
N LEU A 148 -28.86 -14.26 5.35
CA LEU A 148 -30.21 -14.82 5.27
C LEU A 148 -30.18 -16.34 5.44
N ALA A 149 -29.32 -17.03 4.71
CA ALA A 149 -29.18 -18.49 4.81
C ALA A 149 -28.76 -18.92 6.23
N SER A 150 -27.82 -18.21 6.85
CA SER A 150 -27.34 -18.52 8.21
C SER A 150 -28.40 -18.24 9.27
N THR A 151 -29.24 -17.20 9.10
CA THR A 151 -30.35 -16.91 10.03
C THR A 151 -31.40 -18.02 9.99
N VAL A 152 -31.79 -18.46 8.80
CA VAL A 152 -32.75 -19.57 8.64
C VAL A 152 -32.21 -20.88 9.22
N ALA A 153 -30.95 -21.22 8.88
CA ALA A 153 -30.28 -22.40 9.42
C ALA A 153 -29.98 -22.29 10.93
N GLY A 154 -29.79 -21.06 11.44
CA GLY A 154 -29.48 -20.78 12.82
C GLY A 154 -30.61 -21.18 13.78
N VAL A 155 -31.87 -20.99 13.39
CA VAL A 155 -33.02 -21.36 14.22
C VAL A 155 -33.03 -22.87 14.50
N ALA A 156 -32.88 -23.67 13.45
CA ALA A 156 -32.85 -25.14 13.57
C ALA A 156 -31.61 -25.61 14.40
N ARG A 157 -30.45 -24.99 14.17
CA ARG A 157 -29.21 -25.32 14.90
C ARG A 157 -29.31 -24.95 16.38
N ASN A 158 -29.87 -23.78 16.71
CA ASN A 158 -30.04 -23.36 18.10
C ASN A 158 -31.02 -24.27 18.84
N LEU A 159 -32.09 -24.70 18.19
CA LEU A 159 -33.04 -25.65 18.76
C LEU A 159 -32.36 -27.00 19.06
N ALA A 160 -31.60 -27.52 18.10
CA ALA A 160 -30.83 -28.76 18.28
C ALA A 160 -29.81 -28.63 19.44
N TYR A 161 -29.14 -27.48 19.54
CA TYR A 161 -28.17 -27.21 20.60
C TYR A 161 -28.86 -27.19 22.01
N VAL A 162 -30.01 -26.53 22.14
CA VAL A 162 -30.75 -26.48 23.38
C VAL A 162 -31.21 -27.87 23.80
N ILE A 163 -31.72 -28.68 22.85
CA ILE A 163 -32.11 -30.07 23.11
C ILE A 163 -30.90 -30.91 23.57
N GLN A 164 -29.79 -30.80 22.89
CA GLN A 164 -28.56 -31.51 23.22
C GLN A 164 -28.06 -31.14 24.64
N GLN A 165 -28.06 -29.83 24.96
CA GLN A 165 -27.65 -29.34 26.27
C GLN A 165 -28.59 -29.80 27.36
N GLY A 166 -29.92 -29.78 27.12
CA GLY A 166 -30.92 -30.30 28.05
C GLY A 166 -30.77 -31.81 28.34
N VAL A 167 -30.39 -32.59 27.33
CA VAL A 167 -30.07 -34.03 27.50
C VAL A 167 -28.78 -34.22 28.29
N GLN A 168 -27.74 -33.45 28.03
CA GLN A 168 -26.48 -33.53 28.77
C GLN A 168 -26.62 -33.13 30.23
N GLU A 169 -27.41 -32.11 30.54
CA GLU A 169 -27.67 -31.66 31.92
C GLU A 169 -28.76 -32.49 32.64
N LYS A 170 -29.30 -33.56 32.01
CA LYS A 170 -30.37 -34.43 32.53
C LYS A 170 -31.63 -33.67 33.03
N LYS A 171 -31.85 -32.45 32.55
CA LYS A 171 -33.00 -31.60 32.94
C LYS A 171 -34.35 -32.11 32.45
N PHE A 172 -34.37 -33.02 31.46
CA PHE A 172 -35.61 -33.64 30.95
C PHE A 172 -36.05 -34.87 31.72
N LYS A 173 -35.39 -35.25 32.82
CA LYS A 173 -35.75 -36.43 33.60
C LYS A 173 -36.71 -36.18 34.77
N GLN A 174 -37.23 -35.00 34.94
CA GLN A 174 -38.20 -34.67 36.01
C GLN A 174 -39.55 -34.26 35.41
N GLY A 175 -40.32 -35.25 35.02
CA GLY A 175 -41.66 -35.02 34.49
C GLY A 175 -42.42 -36.28 34.21
N SER A 176 -42.26 -37.31 35.05
CA SER A 176 -43.12 -38.50 35.06
C SER A 176 -43.14 -39.07 36.48
N GLU A 177 -43.93 -38.46 37.33
CA GLU A 177 -44.68 -39.10 38.39
C GLU A 177 -46.08 -38.47 38.46
#